data_a4e23e2ba14d1a852212d23e11c4e2b6
#
_entry.id   a4e23e2ba14d1a852212d23e11c4e2b6
#
_cell.length_a   1.000
_cell.length_b   1.000
_cell.length_c   1.000
_cell.angle_alpha   90.00
_cell.angle_beta   90.00
_cell.angle_gamma   90.00
#
_symmetry.space_group_name_H-M   'P 1'
#
loop_
_entity.id
_entity.type
_entity.pdbx_description
1 polymer ?
#
loop_
_entity_poly.entity_id
_entity_poly.type
_entity_poly.pdbx_seq_one_letter_code
_entity_poly.pdbx_strand_id
1 'polypeptide(L)'
;MFDEEGIRDLERRAAECWPPFSQGILEGWQLRFSEGVSRRANSVLALEETGSSALDLRIDAAEKFYRQRGLPCRFQISGAVRPRGLDAELERRGYAIEARTLVMTADAASVLANLADRPNPRVRPRLFSGPNAAWFQVYGAGLAEGRERG
;
A
#
# COMPACT_ATOMS: atom_id res chain seq x y z
N MET A 1 3.88 1.54 -20.97
CA MET A 1 3.06 0.76 -20.02
C MET A 1 4.01 -0.15 -19.27
N PHE A 2 3.96 -0.21 -17.94
CA PHE A 2 4.81 -1.12 -17.16
C PHE A 2 4.36 -2.56 -17.43
N ASP A 3 5.33 -3.46 -17.56
CA ASP A 3 5.12 -4.90 -17.48
C ASP A 3 4.92 -5.35 -16.03
N GLU A 4 4.67 -6.62 -15.83
CA GLU A 4 4.40 -7.18 -14.51
C GLU A 4 5.59 -7.02 -13.55
N GLU A 5 6.81 -7.12 -14.04
CA GLU A 5 8.01 -6.93 -13.24
C GLU A 5 8.16 -5.46 -12.79
N GLY A 6 7.93 -4.52 -13.69
CA GLY A 6 7.91 -3.10 -13.37
C GLY A 6 6.83 -2.73 -12.35
N ILE A 7 5.63 -3.33 -12.43
CA ILE A 7 4.58 -3.14 -11.42
C ILE A 7 5.04 -3.69 -10.07
N ARG A 8 5.64 -4.88 -10.05
CA ARG A 8 6.16 -5.50 -8.81
C ARG A 8 7.23 -4.65 -8.15
N ASP A 9 8.17 -4.09 -8.93
CA ASP A 9 9.22 -3.22 -8.41
C ASP A 9 8.64 -1.93 -7.82
N LEU A 10 7.66 -1.31 -8.48
CA LEU A 10 6.96 -0.13 -7.97
C LEU A 10 6.23 -0.42 -6.65
N GLU A 11 5.51 -1.53 -6.56
CA GLU A 11 4.79 -1.92 -5.34
C GLU A 11 5.76 -2.20 -4.17
N ARG A 12 6.90 -2.85 -4.45
CA ARG A 12 7.94 -3.10 -3.45
C ARG A 12 8.52 -1.79 -2.93
N ARG A 13 8.94 -0.88 -3.81
CA ARG A 13 9.46 0.45 -3.43
C ARG A 13 8.45 1.28 -2.68
N ALA A 14 7.18 1.25 -3.08
CA ALA A 14 6.11 1.94 -2.37
C ALA A 14 5.90 1.38 -0.94
N ALA A 15 6.06 0.08 -0.76
CA ALA A 15 5.99 -0.54 0.57
C ALA A 15 7.21 -0.18 1.45
N GLU A 16 8.39 -0.09 0.86
CA GLU A 16 9.63 0.34 1.54
C GLU A 16 9.56 1.82 1.97
N CYS A 17 8.94 2.69 1.15
CA CYS A 17 8.74 4.10 1.50
C CYS A 17 7.70 4.32 2.60
N TRP A 18 6.85 3.34 2.88
CA TRP A 18 5.85 3.38 3.94
C TRP A 18 5.86 2.07 4.75
N PRO A 19 6.93 1.85 5.53
CA PRO A 19 7.09 0.61 6.26
C PRO A 19 6.02 0.47 7.36
N PRO A 20 5.50 -0.74 7.58
CA PRO A 20 4.62 -1.01 8.72
C PRO A 20 5.41 -1.01 10.04
N PHE A 21 4.73 -0.90 11.18
CA PHE A 21 5.35 -1.07 12.51
C PHE A 21 5.94 -2.47 12.69
N SER A 22 5.24 -3.47 12.17
CA SER A 22 5.72 -4.84 12.14
C SER A 22 5.21 -5.57 10.91
N GLN A 23 5.93 -6.61 10.51
CA GLN A 23 5.49 -7.46 9.40
C GLN A 23 5.84 -8.91 9.69
N GLY A 24 4.99 -9.80 9.19
CA GLY A 24 5.27 -11.23 9.05
C GLY A 24 5.52 -11.58 7.60
N ILE A 25 6.21 -12.69 7.36
CA ILE A 25 6.36 -13.27 6.03
C ILE A 25 5.63 -14.63 6.00
N LEU A 26 4.77 -14.79 5.02
CA LEU A 26 4.01 -16.01 4.79
C LEU A 26 4.22 -16.46 3.34
N GLU A 27 5.17 -17.36 3.14
CA GLU A 27 5.49 -17.93 1.82
C GLU A 27 5.63 -16.89 0.68
N GLY A 28 6.36 -15.81 0.99
CA GLY A 28 6.59 -14.69 0.07
C GLY A 28 5.60 -13.52 0.20
N TRP A 29 4.49 -13.71 0.91
CA TRP A 29 3.56 -12.62 1.21
C TRP A 29 4.03 -11.82 2.42
N GLN A 30 3.94 -10.49 2.33
CA GLN A 30 4.19 -9.60 3.47
C GLN A 30 2.86 -9.33 4.20
N LEU A 31 2.76 -9.75 5.44
CA LEU A 31 1.63 -9.45 6.33
C LEU A 31 1.98 -8.19 7.14
N ARG A 32 1.53 -7.04 6.66
CA ARG A 32 1.89 -5.72 7.22
C ARG A 32 0.93 -5.32 8.33
N PHE A 33 1.48 -4.80 9.45
CA PHE A 33 0.68 -4.39 10.60
C PHE A 33 1.14 -3.05 11.17
N SER A 34 0.21 -2.11 11.34
CA SER A 34 0.40 -0.76 11.90
C SER A 34 -0.86 -0.31 12.67
N GLU A 35 -1.33 -1.14 13.59
CA GLU A 35 -2.43 -0.83 14.51
C GLU A 35 -3.71 -0.26 13.86
N GLY A 36 -3.97 -0.60 12.61
CA GLY A 36 -5.15 -0.14 11.88
C GLY A 36 -5.08 1.31 11.36
N VAL A 37 -3.97 2.04 11.55
CA VAL A 37 -3.86 3.47 11.18
C VAL A 37 -4.08 3.72 9.69
N SER A 38 -3.62 2.84 8.82
CA SER A 38 -3.86 2.96 7.38
C SER A 38 -4.14 1.60 6.75
N ARG A 39 -4.97 1.56 5.71
CA ARG A 39 -5.27 0.31 4.98
C ARG A 39 -4.00 -0.29 4.37
N ARG A 40 -3.16 0.53 3.74
CA ARG A 40 -1.92 0.09 3.08
C ARG A 40 -0.95 -0.59 4.03
N ALA A 41 -0.70 0.01 5.21
CA ALA A 41 0.20 -0.55 6.20
C ALA A 41 -0.44 -1.66 7.07
N ASN A 42 -1.71 -2.00 6.83
CA ASN A 42 -2.45 -3.08 7.48
C ASN A 42 -3.11 -3.97 6.43
N SER A 43 -2.32 -4.50 5.51
CA SER A 43 -2.79 -5.40 4.46
C SER A 43 -1.71 -6.38 4.04
N VAL A 44 -2.14 -7.47 3.44
CA VAL A 44 -1.26 -8.43 2.77
C VAL A 44 -0.77 -7.82 1.46
N LEU A 45 0.54 -7.86 1.24
CA LEU A 45 1.18 -7.56 -0.03
C LEU A 45 1.76 -8.86 -0.60
N ALA A 46 1.07 -9.40 -1.60
CA ALA A 46 1.36 -10.72 -2.17
C ALA A 46 2.11 -10.56 -3.50
N LEU A 47 3.40 -10.24 -3.45
CA LEU A 47 4.23 -10.04 -4.65
C LEU A 47 5.11 -11.23 -5.01
N GLU A 48 5.36 -12.12 -4.05
CA GLU A 48 6.22 -13.29 -4.21
C GLU A 48 5.47 -14.57 -3.82
N GLU A 49 5.92 -15.68 -4.35
CA GLU A 49 5.42 -17.00 -4.04
C GLU A 49 6.61 -17.93 -3.82
N THR A 50 6.94 -18.19 -2.56
CA THR A 50 8.15 -18.97 -2.18
C THR A 50 7.80 -20.29 -1.51
N GLY A 51 6.52 -20.53 -1.22
CA GLY A 51 6.04 -21.74 -0.57
C GLY A 51 5.25 -22.66 -1.48
N SER A 52 4.83 -23.80 -0.93
CA SER A 52 4.08 -24.83 -1.63
C SER A 52 2.68 -25.08 -1.04
N SER A 53 2.27 -24.31 -0.04
CA SER A 53 0.95 -24.47 0.56
C SER A 53 -0.15 -24.12 -0.42
N ALA A 54 -1.27 -24.84 -0.35
CA ALA A 54 -2.45 -24.50 -1.12
C ALA A 54 -2.91 -23.07 -0.84
N LEU A 55 -3.43 -22.39 -1.86
CA LEU A 55 -3.80 -20.97 -1.79
C LEU A 55 -4.78 -20.68 -0.65
N ASP A 56 -5.79 -21.55 -0.47
CA ASP A 56 -6.79 -21.43 0.60
C ASP A 56 -6.17 -21.46 1.99
N LEU A 57 -5.20 -22.35 2.24
CA LEU A 57 -4.51 -22.43 3.53
C LEU A 57 -3.67 -21.18 3.80
N ARG A 58 -3.09 -20.60 2.76
CA ARG A 58 -2.35 -19.34 2.86
C ARG A 58 -3.27 -18.18 3.20
N ILE A 59 -4.43 -18.07 2.55
CA ILE A 59 -5.44 -17.06 2.87
C ILE A 59 -5.93 -17.24 4.31
N ASP A 60 -6.26 -18.47 4.74
CA ASP A 60 -6.69 -18.76 6.11
C ASP A 60 -5.66 -18.34 7.15
N ALA A 61 -4.37 -18.56 6.86
CA ALA A 61 -3.28 -18.14 7.74
C ALA A 61 -3.15 -16.59 7.80
N ALA A 62 -3.32 -15.89 6.68
CA ALA A 62 -3.35 -14.45 6.65
C ALA A 62 -4.56 -13.89 7.41
N GLU A 63 -5.75 -14.44 7.22
CA GLU A 63 -6.96 -14.07 7.96
C GLU A 63 -6.78 -14.27 9.47
N LYS A 64 -6.19 -15.39 9.88
CA LYS A 64 -5.87 -15.67 11.28
C LYS A 64 -4.91 -14.63 11.86
N PHE A 65 -3.89 -14.22 11.10
CA PHE A 65 -2.92 -13.21 11.53
C PHE A 65 -3.61 -11.87 11.85
N TYR A 66 -4.51 -11.38 10.99
CA TYR A 66 -5.22 -10.12 11.21
C TYR A 66 -6.32 -10.24 12.27
N ARG A 67 -7.07 -11.34 12.30
CA ARG A 67 -8.09 -11.61 13.32
C ARG A 67 -7.52 -11.61 14.73
N GLN A 68 -6.34 -12.21 14.94
CA GLN A 68 -5.65 -12.20 16.24
C GLN A 68 -5.24 -10.79 16.70
N ARG A 69 -5.24 -9.81 15.77
CA ARG A 69 -4.92 -8.41 16.03
C ARG A 69 -6.15 -7.49 16.02
N GLY A 70 -7.34 -8.07 15.96
CA GLY A 70 -8.60 -7.31 15.91
C GLY A 70 -8.80 -6.50 14.63
N LEU A 71 -8.12 -6.86 13.54
CA LEU A 71 -8.22 -6.17 12.26
C LEU A 71 -8.86 -7.04 11.18
N PRO A 72 -9.58 -6.45 10.22
CA PRO A 72 -10.00 -7.16 9.03
C PRO A 72 -8.79 -7.51 8.16
N CYS A 73 -8.82 -8.70 7.58
CA CYS A 73 -7.82 -9.10 6.60
C CYS A 73 -8.09 -8.35 5.29
N ARG A 74 -7.10 -7.62 4.81
CA ARG A 74 -7.14 -6.89 3.53
C ARG A 74 -5.99 -7.36 2.65
N PHE A 75 -6.23 -7.41 1.35
CA PHE A 75 -5.21 -7.70 0.35
C PHE A 75 -5.01 -6.48 -0.55
N GLN A 76 -3.77 -6.11 -0.80
CA GLN A 76 -3.42 -5.14 -1.82
C GLN A 76 -3.24 -5.89 -3.14
N ILE A 77 -4.16 -5.66 -4.08
CA ILE A 77 -4.19 -6.36 -5.38
C ILE A 77 -3.71 -5.42 -6.47
N SER A 78 -2.76 -5.89 -7.25
CA SER A 78 -2.26 -5.24 -8.47
C SER A 78 -2.04 -6.28 -9.57
N GLY A 79 -1.66 -5.85 -10.76
CA GLY A 79 -1.34 -6.77 -11.86
C GLY A 79 -0.13 -7.68 -11.61
N ALA A 80 0.59 -7.49 -10.49
CA ALA A 80 1.79 -8.26 -10.14
C ALA A 80 1.59 -9.23 -8.98
N VAL A 81 0.34 -9.45 -8.50
CA VAL A 81 0.09 -10.37 -7.37
C VAL A 81 0.48 -11.81 -7.68
N ARG A 82 0.88 -12.51 -6.63
CA ARG A 82 1.21 -13.95 -6.66
C ARG A 82 0.49 -14.72 -5.54
N PRO A 83 -0.05 -15.90 -5.84
CA PRO A 83 -0.23 -16.49 -7.19
C PRO A 83 -1.25 -15.71 -8.04
N ARG A 84 -1.20 -15.89 -9.35
CA ARG A 84 -2.10 -15.18 -10.30
C ARG A 84 -3.60 -15.40 -10.03
N GLY A 85 -3.98 -16.50 -9.43
CA GLY A 85 -5.37 -16.82 -9.06
C GLY A 85 -5.87 -16.16 -7.77
N LEU A 86 -5.03 -15.39 -7.08
CA LEU A 86 -5.37 -14.82 -5.76
C LEU A 86 -6.65 -13.96 -5.79
N ASP A 87 -6.79 -13.06 -6.75
CA ASP A 87 -7.95 -12.16 -6.83
C ASP A 87 -9.27 -12.93 -7.01
N ALA A 88 -9.29 -13.89 -7.91
CA ALA A 88 -10.45 -14.75 -8.14
C ALA A 88 -10.81 -15.61 -6.90
N GLU A 89 -9.81 -16.08 -6.16
CA GLU A 89 -10.04 -16.83 -4.93
C GLU A 89 -10.58 -15.94 -3.81
N LEU A 90 -10.11 -14.71 -3.69
CA LEU A 90 -10.64 -13.73 -2.76
C LEU A 90 -12.10 -13.38 -3.08
N GLU A 91 -12.45 -13.17 -4.35
CA GLU A 91 -13.83 -12.95 -4.81
C GLU A 91 -14.73 -14.14 -4.42
N ARG A 92 -14.28 -15.39 -4.67
CA ARG A 92 -15.00 -16.61 -4.29
C ARG A 92 -15.24 -16.71 -2.77
N ARG A 93 -14.34 -16.17 -1.96
CA ARG A 93 -14.46 -16.09 -0.49
C ARG A 93 -15.31 -14.91 0.00
N GLY A 94 -15.87 -14.10 -0.89
CA GLY A 94 -16.73 -12.98 -0.56
C GLY A 94 -15.99 -11.69 -0.19
N TYR A 95 -14.71 -11.57 -0.54
CA TYR A 95 -14.01 -10.29 -0.41
C TYR A 95 -14.59 -9.25 -1.37
N ALA A 96 -14.78 -8.03 -0.88
CA ALA A 96 -15.23 -6.91 -1.69
C ALA A 96 -14.02 -6.05 -2.13
N ILE A 97 -14.14 -5.47 -3.33
CA ILE A 97 -13.13 -4.52 -3.82
C ILE A 97 -13.37 -3.17 -3.16
N GLU A 98 -12.36 -2.68 -2.44
CA GLU A 98 -12.35 -1.37 -1.82
C GLU A 98 -11.21 -0.50 -2.36
N ALA A 99 -11.37 0.81 -2.28
CA ALA A 99 -10.30 1.80 -2.49
C ALA A 99 -9.52 1.60 -3.80
N ARG A 100 -10.20 1.51 -4.93
CA ARG A 100 -9.53 1.51 -6.24
C ARG A 100 -8.61 2.70 -6.37
N THR A 101 -7.33 2.44 -6.68
CA THR A 101 -6.29 3.46 -6.74
C THR A 101 -5.58 3.39 -8.09
N LEU A 102 -5.43 4.56 -8.73
CA LEU A 102 -4.59 4.69 -9.91
C LEU A 102 -3.17 5.05 -9.47
N VAL A 103 -2.21 4.22 -9.84
CA VAL A 103 -0.78 4.55 -9.69
C VAL A 103 -0.32 5.22 -10.97
N MET A 104 0.03 6.50 -10.86
CA MET A 104 0.53 7.30 -11.99
C MET A 104 2.03 7.48 -11.85
N THR A 105 2.73 7.35 -12.96
CA THR A 105 4.17 7.58 -13.04
C THR A 105 4.46 8.61 -14.13
N ALA A 106 5.53 9.36 -13.97
CA ALA A 106 6.01 10.30 -14.97
C ALA A 106 7.54 10.29 -14.98
N ASP A 107 8.11 10.58 -16.13
CA ASP A 107 9.54 10.79 -16.24
C ASP A 107 9.95 12.09 -15.50
N ALA A 108 10.95 11.99 -14.62
CA ALA A 108 11.35 13.10 -13.77
C ALA A 108 11.89 14.29 -14.59
N ALA A 109 12.62 14.05 -15.67
CA ALA A 109 13.14 15.12 -16.53
C ALA A 109 11.99 15.89 -17.20
N SER A 110 10.98 15.16 -17.70
CA SER A 110 9.77 15.74 -18.30
C SER A 110 8.97 16.55 -17.27
N VAL A 111 8.85 16.06 -16.03
CA VAL A 111 8.18 16.80 -14.94
C VAL A 111 8.93 18.09 -14.62
N LEU A 112 10.26 18.02 -14.48
CA LEU A 112 11.09 19.20 -14.18
C LEU A 112 11.03 20.24 -15.29
N ALA A 113 11.09 19.82 -16.56
CA ALA A 113 10.97 20.74 -17.70
C ALA A 113 9.62 21.46 -17.68
N ASN A 114 8.51 20.75 -17.44
CA ASN A 114 7.18 21.34 -17.37
C ASN A 114 7.00 22.29 -16.16
N LEU A 115 7.71 22.06 -15.06
CA LEU A 115 7.66 22.92 -13.87
C LEU A 115 8.47 24.20 -14.04
N ALA A 116 9.57 24.17 -14.78
CA ALA A 116 10.42 25.33 -15.04
C ALA A 116 9.64 26.48 -15.72
N ASP A 117 8.68 26.13 -16.60
CA ASP A 117 7.87 27.09 -17.35
C ASP A 117 6.64 27.62 -16.57
N ARG A 118 6.37 27.09 -15.38
CA ARG A 118 5.17 27.45 -14.58
C ARG A 118 5.48 27.69 -13.11
N PRO A 119 6.37 28.65 -12.77
CA PRO A 119 6.61 28.97 -11.37
C PRO A 119 5.32 29.52 -10.74
N ASN A 120 4.90 28.94 -9.62
CA ASN A 120 3.81 29.52 -8.84
C ASN A 120 4.40 30.51 -7.80
N PRO A 121 4.33 31.82 -8.03
CA PRO A 121 4.94 32.80 -7.14
C PRO A 121 4.27 32.87 -5.75
N ARG A 122 3.09 32.26 -5.59
CA ARG A 122 2.35 32.17 -4.32
C ARG A 122 2.82 31.03 -3.43
N VAL A 123 3.58 30.08 -3.98
CA VAL A 123 4.07 28.92 -3.24
C VAL A 123 5.56 29.07 -3.00
N ARG A 124 5.96 29.10 -1.73
CA ARG A 124 7.36 29.11 -1.32
C ARG A 124 7.68 27.81 -0.61
N PRO A 125 8.20 26.80 -1.30
CA PRO A 125 8.54 25.52 -0.68
C PRO A 125 9.68 25.73 0.33
N ARG A 126 9.60 25.02 1.46
CA ARG A 126 10.67 24.92 2.45
C ARG A 126 10.99 23.46 2.66
N LEU A 127 12.27 23.13 2.64
CA LEU A 127 12.76 21.79 2.97
C LEU A 127 13.17 21.77 4.44
N PHE A 128 12.74 20.74 5.15
CA PHE A 128 13.10 20.48 6.52
C PHE A 128 13.78 19.11 6.59
N SER A 129 14.65 18.90 7.57
CA SER A 129 15.30 17.60 7.81
C SER A 129 14.36 16.52 8.33
N GLY A 130 13.15 16.91 8.74
CA GLY A 130 12.10 16.01 9.21
C GLY A 130 10.78 16.74 9.45
N PRO A 131 9.71 16.01 9.79
CA PRO A 131 8.42 16.61 10.13
C PRO A 131 8.54 17.54 11.35
N ASN A 132 7.87 18.67 11.31
CA ASN A 132 7.79 19.64 12.42
C ASN A 132 6.34 19.75 12.94
N ALA A 133 6.14 20.53 14.01
CA ALA A 133 4.83 20.69 14.63
C ALA A 133 3.74 21.16 13.65
N ALA A 134 4.06 22.11 12.75
CA ALA A 134 3.09 22.59 11.76
C ALA A 134 2.72 21.51 10.74
N TRP A 135 3.69 20.69 10.33
CA TRP A 135 3.42 19.52 9.47
C TRP A 135 2.49 18.53 10.14
N PHE A 136 2.76 18.20 11.43
CA PHE A 136 1.91 17.29 12.20
C PHE A 136 0.50 17.81 12.43
N GLN A 137 0.32 19.12 12.61
CA GLN A 137 -1.01 19.72 12.71
C GLN A 137 -1.84 19.50 11.44
N VAL A 138 -1.26 19.76 10.25
CA VAL A 138 -1.95 19.55 8.98
C VAL A 138 -2.23 18.07 8.72
N TYR A 139 -1.23 17.21 8.93
CA TYR A 139 -1.37 15.77 8.73
C TYR A 139 -2.39 15.15 9.70
N GLY A 140 -2.34 15.56 10.99
CA GLY A 140 -3.25 15.06 12.02
C GLY A 140 -4.71 15.49 11.81
N ALA A 141 -4.95 16.70 11.33
CA ALA A 141 -6.30 17.16 10.98
C ALA A 141 -6.93 16.27 9.88
N GLY A 142 -6.18 15.93 8.84
CA GLY A 142 -6.66 15.02 7.79
C GLY A 142 -6.96 13.60 8.28
N LEU A 143 -6.25 13.11 9.29
CA LEU A 143 -6.51 11.80 9.89
C LEU A 143 -7.80 11.79 10.73
N ALA A 144 -8.09 12.88 11.44
CA ALA A 144 -9.32 13.00 12.23
C ALA A 144 -10.56 12.98 11.34
N GLU A 145 -10.57 13.76 10.26
CA GLU A 145 -11.67 13.80 9.28
C GLU A 145 -11.86 12.45 8.54
N GLY A 146 -10.81 11.68 8.34
CA GLY A 146 -10.88 10.36 7.71
C GLY A 146 -11.52 9.29 8.59
N ARG A 147 -11.44 9.42 9.93
CA ARG A 147 -12.04 8.49 10.88
C ARG A 147 -13.55 8.66 11.04
N GLU A 148 -14.09 9.84 10.76
CA GLU A 148 -15.52 10.12 10.85
C GLU A 148 -16.31 9.63 9.61
N ARG A 149 -15.63 9.27 8.52
CA ARG A 149 -16.24 8.83 7.25
C ARG A 149 -16.10 7.34 6.95
N GLY A 150 -15.62 6.54 7.85
CA GLY A 150 -15.44 5.08 7.76
C GLY A 150 -16.22 4.37 8.82
#